data_a8a4305ef8da0789623e2bab0a642072
#
_entry.id   a8a4305ef8da0789623e2bab0a642072
#
_cell.length_a   1.000
_cell.length_b   1.000
_cell.length_c   1.000
_cell.angle_alpha   90.00
_cell.angle_beta   90.00
_cell.angle_gamma   90.00
#
_symmetry.space_group_name_H-M   'P 1'
#
loop_
_entity.id
_entity.type
_entity.pdbx_description
1 polymer ?
#
loop_
_entity_poly.entity_id
_entity_poly.type
_entity_poly.pdbx_seq_one_letter_code
_entity_poly.pdbx_strand_id
1 'polypeptide(L)'
;WKHADQRPLLIEDLRRSARVIFLSAERQFGDPHVVAWGETLESIGREYELPWQYLARLNGIEPEKLQAGQSLKVVRGPFGAVVDLSAFTLTVHMHGWYVQHYRIGIGQDGRTPTGRFSVQEKLENPTWYNPDGGVVEADDPENPLGEYWLGLGDHIGIHGTIDAASIGRAASRGCLHLADEDIQEVYGLLSSGSEVVIRR
;
A
#
# COMPACT_ATOMS: atom_id res chain seq x y z
N TRP A 1 30.08 8.42 12.34
CA TRP A 1 29.30 7.25 11.87
C TRP A 1 30.20 6.03 11.77
N LYS A 2 30.40 5.31 12.89
CA LYS A 2 31.33 4.15 13.00
C LYS A 2 30.75 2.81 12.47
N HIS A 3 29.55 2.81 11.85
CA HIS A 3 28.84 1.57 11.45
C HIS A 3 28.29 1.59 10.02
N ALA A 4 28.89 2.35 9.11
CA ALA A 4 28.45 2.39 7.70
C ALA A 4 28.45 1.00 7.03
N ASP A 5 29.41 0.15 7.40
CA ASP A 5 29.58 -1.21 6.83
C ASP A 5 28.51 -2.21 7.29
N GLN A 6 27.82 -1.93 8.40
CA GLN A 6 26.76 -2.79 8.94
C GLN A 6 25.36 -2.41 8.43
N ARG A 7 25.21 -1.26 7.79
CA ARG A 7 23.93 -0.72 7.32
C ARG A 7 23.18 -1.65 6.36
N PRO A 8 23.82 -2.27 5.35
CA PRO A 8 23.13 -3.19 4.45
C PRO A 8 22.57 -4.42 5.17
N LEU A 9 23.33 -5.00 6.09
CA LEU A 9 22.90 -6.18 6.88
C LEU A 9 21.73 -5.85 7.79
N LEU A 10 21.76 -4.69 8.44
CA LEU A 10 20.64 -4.24 9.29
C LEU A 10 19.37 -3.99 8.48
N ILE A 11 19.47 -3.46 7.28
CA ILE A 11 18.32 -3.25 6.39
C ILE A 11 17.74 -4.60 5.95
N GLU A 12 18.58 -5.56 5.63
CA GLU A 12 18.15 -6.90 5.24
C GLU A 12 17.46 -7.65 6.39
N ASP A 13 18.00 -7.58 7.60
CA ASP A 13 17.39 -8.15 8.79
C ASP A 13 16.06 -7.48 9.13
N LEU A 14 15.98 -6.16 8.97
CA LEU A 14 14.72 -5.42 9.13
C LEU A 14 13.66 -5.87 8.14
N ARG A 15 14.01 -6.01 6.86
CA ARG A 15 13.11 -6.50 5.81
C ARG A 15 12.63 -7.92 6.09
N ARG A 16 13.54 -8.81 6.49
CA ARG A 16 13.21 -10.19 6.82
C ARG A 16 12.24 -10.25 8.00
N SER A 17 12.51 -9.50 9.06
CA SER A 17 11.65 -9.44 10.24
C SER A 17 10.27 -8.88 9.91
N ALA A 18 10.22 -7.78 9.15
CA ALA A 18 8.96 -7.18 8.71
C ALA A 18 8.14 -8.14 7.86
N ARG A 19 8.78 -8.88 6.93
CA ARG A 19 8.11 -9.88 6.10
C ARG A 19 7.47 -10.98 6.95
N VAL A 20 8.19 -11.51 7.94
CA VAL A 20 7.67 -12.54 8.84
C VAL A 20 6.50 -12.00 9.66
N ILE A 21 6.61 -10.78 10.19
CA ILE A 21 5.57 -10.19 11.04
C ILE A 21 4.33 -9.83 10.22
N PHE A 22 4.50 -9.13 9.09
CA PHE A 22 3.42 -8.44 8.40
C PHE A 22 2.99 -9.09 7.08
N LEU A 23 3.85 -9.88 6.41
CA LEU A 23 3.60 -10.31 5.03
C LEU A 23 3.62 -11.83 4.84
N SER A 24 3.82 -12.62 5.88
CA SER A 24 3.78 -14.09 5.82
C SER A 24 2.79 -14.68 6.82
N ALA A 25 2.33 -15.89 6.54
CA ALA A 25 1.42 -16.62 7.42
C ALA A 25 2.10 -17.18 8.70
N GLU A 26 3.39 -17.04 8.86
CA GLU A 26 4.10 -17.52 10.03
C GLU A 26 3.57 -16.88 11.33
N ARG A 27 3.23 -17.69 12.32
CA ARG A 27 2.61 -17.25 13.57
C ARG A 27 3.68 -17.12 14.66
N GLN A 28 4.45 -16.06 14.61
CA GLN A 28 5.52 -15.85 15.59
C GLN A 28 5.21 -14.80 16.66
N PHE A 29 4.16 -13.97 16.46
CA PHE A 29 3.90 -12.82 17.33
C PHE A 29 2.41 -12.65 17.62
N GLY A 30 2.07 -12.62 18.91
CA GLY A 30 0.73 -12.38 19.41
C GLY A 30 -0.22 -13.58 19.33
N ASP A 31 -1.34 -13.46 20.02
CA ASP A 31 -2.40 -14.46 19.96
C ASP A 31 -3.17 -14.38 18.64
N PRO A 32 -3.49 -15.52 18.03
CA PRO A 32 -4.30 -15.53 16.83
C PRO A 32 -5.75 -15.14 17.16
N HIS A 33 -6.44 -14.52 16.21
CA HIS A 33 -7.89 -14.36 16.28
C HIS A 33 -8.56 -15.70 15.97
N VAL A 34 -9.45 -16.15 16.84
CA VAL A 34 -10.26 -17.34 16.61
C VAL A 34 -11.62 -16.89 16.10
N VAL A 35 -11.92 -17.22 14.85
CA VAL A 35 -13.14 -16.79 14.15
C VAL A 35 -14.37 -17.28 14.92
N ALA A 36 -15.23 -16.36 15.35
CA ALA A 36 -16.50 -16.68 15.98
C ALA A 36 -17.57 -16.96 14.92
N TRP A 37 -18.67 -17.57 15.35
CA TRP A 37 -19.79 -17.83 14.46
C TRP A 37 -20.43 -16.52 13.95
N GLY A 38 -20.57 -16.39 12.63
CA GLY A 38 -21.15 -15.21 11.98
C GLY A 38 -20.15 -14.07 11.70
N GLU A 39 -18.88 -14.21 12.07
CA GLU A 39 -17.85 -13.26 11.66
C GLU A 39 -17.49 -13.39 10.18
N THR A 40 -17.11 -12.26 9.59
CA THR A 40 -16.56 -12.15 8.23
C THR A 40 -15.18 -11.52 8.30
N LEU A 41 -14.37 -11.64 7.24
CA LEU A 41 -13.07 -10.95 7.17
C LEU A 41 -13.20 -9.43 7.30
N GLU A 42 -14.31 -8.85 6.83
CA GLU A 42 -14.59 -7.42 6.97
C GLU A 42 -14.85 -7.03 8.42
N SER A 43 -15.61 -7.86 9.18
CA SER A 43 -15.88 -7.59 10.60
C SER A 43 -14.61 -7.70 11.43
N ILE A 44 -13.79 -8.73 11.18
CA ILE A 44 -12.48 -8.93 11.81
C ILE A 44 -11.52 -7.81 11.42
N GLY A 45 -11.48 -7.45 10.12
CA GLY A 45 -10.66 -6.34 9.63
C GLY A 45 -10.96 -5.02 10.34
N ARG A 46 -12.23 -4.71 10.55
CA ARG A 46 -12.65 -3.50 11.31
C ARG A 46 -12.18 -3.54 12.76
N GLU A 47 -12.27 -4.68 13.43
CA GLU A 47 -11.83 -4.84 14.81
C GLU A 47 -10.32 -4.59 14.96
N TYR A 48 -9.54 -5.06 13.98
CA TYR A 48 -8.07 -4.91 14.00
C TYR A 48 -7.55 -3.70 13.21
N GLU A 49 -8.45 -2.85 12.68
CA GLU A 49 -8.10 -1.69 11.85
C GLU A 49 -7.28 -2.06 10.60
N LEU A 50 -7.67 -3.16 9.94
CA LEU A 50 -6.98 -3.75 8.79
C LEU A 50 -7.92 -3.88 7.59
N PRO A 51 -7.43 -3.74 6.34
CA PRO A 51 -8.16 -4.18 5.17
C PRO A 51 -8.44 -5.68 5.23
N TRP A 52 -9.65 -6.11 4.91
CA TRP A 52 -9.97 -7.53 4.87
C TRP A 52 -9.17 -8.28 3.80
N GLN A 53 -8.86 -7.64 2.68
CA GLN A 53 -8.00 -8.18 1.63
C GLN A 53 -6.60 -8.51 2.16
N TYR A 54 -6.07 -7.64 3.04
CA TYR A 54 -4.81 -7.92 3.71
C TYR A 54 -4.91 -9.16 4.62
N LEU A 55 -5.98 -9.29 5.40
CA LEU A 55 -6.20 -10.45 6.26
C LEU A 55 -6.33 -11.74 5.46
N ALA A 56 -7.05 -11.71 4.33
CA ALA A 56 -7.18 -12.83 3.40
C ALA A 56 -5.81 -13.28 2.90
N ARG A 57 -5.01 -12.33 2.38
CA ARG A 57 -3.66 -12.58 1.86
C ARG A 57 -2.71 -13.08 2.94
N LEU A 58 -2.71 -12.42 4.13
CA LEU A 58 -1.83 -12.78 5.25
C LEU A 58 -2.03 -14.23 5.71
N ASN A 59 -3.27 -14.72 5.64
CA ASN A 59 -3.64 -16.06 6.09
C ASN A 59 -3.81 -17.07 4.94
N GLY A 60 -3.66 -16.65 3.69
CA GLY A 60 -3.82 -17.51 2.51
C GLY A 60 -5.21 -18.11 2.40
N ILE A 61 -6.26 -17.33 2.71
CA ILE A 61 -7.65 -17.78 2.71
C ILE A 61 -8.49 -16.98 1.71
N GLU A 62 -9.47 -17.65 1.14
CA GLU A 62 -10.53 -17.02 0.34
C GLU A 62 -11.66 -16.61 1.30
N PRO A 63 -12.26 -15.41 1.13
CA PRO A 63 -13.29 -14.91 2.06
C PRO A 63 -14.45 -15.88 2.27
N GLU A 64 -14.87 -16.55 1.19
CA GLU A 64 -16.00 -17.50 1.19
C GLU A 64 -15.69 -18.82 1.90
N LYS A 65 -14.40 -19.08 2.17
CA LYS A 65 -13.93 -20.28 2.87
C LYS A 65 -13.65 -20.06 4.36
N LEU A 66 -13.96 -18.86 4.87
CA LEU A 66 -13.80 -18.57 6.30
C LEU A 66 -14.73 -19.44 7.16
N GLN A 67 -14.22 -20.05 8.21
CA GLN A 67 -14.98 -20.96 9.07
C GLN A 67 -14.85 -20.57 10.54
N ALA A 68 -15.95 -20.67 11.29
CA ALA A 68 -15.92 -20.53 12.74
C ALA A 68 -14.95 -21.55 13.38
N GLY A 69 -14.19 -21.11 14.38
CA GLY A 69 -13.14 -21.88 15.01
C GLY A 69 -11.78 -21.85 14.29
N GLN A 70 -11.72 -21.29 13.08
CA GLN A 70 -10.46 -21.10 12.38
C GLN A 70 -9.60 -20.06 13.09
N SER A 71 -8.30 -20.33 13.21
CA SER A 71 -7.32 -19.38 13.77
C SER A 71 -6.70 -18.55 12.68
N LEU A 72 -6.78 -17.23 12.80
CA LEU A 72 -6.18 -16.26 11.88
C LEU A 72 -5.01 -15.55 12.53
N LYS A 73 -3.93 -15.39 11.78
CA LYS A 73 -2.91 -14.40 12.12
C LYS A 73 -3.48 -13.00 11.97
N VAL A 74 -3.30 -12.18 12.98
CA VAL A 74 -3.71 -10.78 12.98
C VAL A 74 -2.57 -9.91 13.49
N VAL A 75 -2.57 -8.67 13.06
CA VAL A 75 -1.78 -7.56 13.62
C VAL A 75 -2.73 -6.40 13.88
N ARG A 76 -2.34 -5.42 14.65
CA ARG A 76 -3.23 -4.26 14.92
C ARG A 76 -2.80 -3.06 14.09
N GLY A 77 -3.64 -2.67 13.14
CA GLY A 77 -3.46 -1.51 12.26
C GLY A 77 -3.73 -0.16 12.97
N PRO A 78 -3.87 0.93 12.22
CA PRO A 78 -3.84 0.93 10.75
C PRO A 78 -2.42 0.95 10.17
N PHE A 79 -2.32 0.62 8.89
CA PHE A 79 -1.14 0.94 8.09
C PHE A 79 -1.17 2.40 7.67
N GLY A 80 0.02 2.99 7.54
CA GLY A 80 0.24 4.30 6.94
C GLY A 80 1.43 4.28 5.98
N ALA A 81 1.65 5.38 5.28
CA ALA A 81 2.77 5.50 4.35
C ALA A 81 3.55 6.80 4.54
N VAL A 82 4.86 6.72 4.32
CA VAL A 82 5.75 7.87 4.20
C VAL A 82 6.36 7.86 2.81
N VAL A 83 6.17 8.95 2.08
CA VAL A 83 6.76 9.20 0.76
C VAL A 83 7.95 10.13 0.92
N ASP A 84 9.11 9.72 0.43
CA ASP A 84 10.31 10.55 0.33
C ASP A 84 10.54 10.87 -1.16
N LEU A 85 10.23 12.13 -1.53
CA LEU A 85 10.33 12.58 -2.92
C LEU A 85 11.78 12.63 -3.40
N SER A 86 12.73 12.94 -2.51
CA SER A 86 14.16 13.03 -2.87
C SER A 86 14.78 11.65 -3.10
N ALA A 87 14.27 10.62 -2.42
CA ALA A 87 14.70 9.25 -2.57
C ALA A 87 13.88 8.46 -3.60
N PHE A 88 12.77 9.01 -4.11
CA PHE A 88 11.81 8.31 -4.96
C PHE A 88 11.31 7.01 -4.32
N THR A 89 10.89 7.09 -3.06
CA THR A 89 10.43 5.92 -2.31
C THR A 89 9.12 6.19 -1.57
N LEU A 90 8.28 5.15 -1.48
CA LEU A 90 7.14 5.05 -0.61
C LEU A 90 7.42 3.94 0.40
N THR A 91 7.34 4.24 1.69
CA THR A 91 7.52 3.26 2.76
C THR A 91 6.20 3.08 3.50
N VAL A 92 5.67 1.86 3.49
CA VAL A 92 4.53 1.49 4.32
C VAL A 92 5.04 1.15 5.72
N HIS A 93 4.33 1.61 6.72
CA HIS A 93 4.60 1.36 8.14
C HIS A 93 3.31 1.02 8.90
N MET A 94 3.46 0.42 10.07
CA MET A 94 2.40 0.21 11.03
C MET A 94 2.85 0.81 12.37
N HIS A 95 2.18 1.86 12.84
CA HIS A 95 2.57 2.59 14.06
C HIS A 95 4.06 3.00 14.11
N GLY A 96 4.65 3.35 12.94
CA GLY A 96 6.06 3.68 12.81
C GLY A 96 7.01 2.49 12.60
N TRP A 97 6.54 1.25 12.75
CA TRP A 97 7.32 0.07 12.42
C TRP A 97 7.35 -0.13 10.91
N TYR A 98 8.54 -0.35 10.37
CA TYR A 98 8.73 -0.62 8.95
C TYR A 98 8.00 -1.90 8.52
N VAL A 99 7.27 -1.82 7.40
CA VAL A 99 6.59 -2.96 6.77
C VAL A 99 7.26 -3.30 5.44
N GLN A 100 7.23 -2.36 4.48
CA GLN A 100 7.79 -2.55 3.15
C GLN A 100 8.09 -1.19 2.51
N HIS A 101 8.98 -1.15 1.52
CA HIS A 101 9.22 0.07 0.73
C HIS A 101 9.23 -0.25 -0.76
N TYR A 102 8.84 0.75 -1.54
CA TYR A 102 8.65 0.66 -2.98
C TYR A 102 9.35 1.82 -3.66
N ARG A 103 9.82 1.60 -4.87
CA ARG A 103 10.28 2.70 -5.74
C ARG A 103 9.07 3.32 -6.43
N ILE A 104 9.08 4.66 -6.52
CA ILE A 104 7.97 5.41 -7.08
C ILE A 104 8.42 6.40 -8.13
N GLY A 105 7.53 6.70 -9.10
CA GLY A 105 7.59 7.93 -9.89
C GLY A 105 6.83 9.05 -9.19
N ILE A 106 7.20 10.30 -9.45
CA ILE A 106 6.59 11.48 -8.83
C ILE A 106 6.28 12.56 -9.88
N GLY A 107 5.57 13.61 -9.47
CA GLY A 107 5.28 14.78 -10.31
C GLY A 107 6.54 15.52 -10.72
N GLN A 108 6.63 15.89 -12.00
CA GLN A 108 7.66 16.77 -12.53
C GLN A 108 7.56 18.18 -11.93
N ASP A 109 8.65 18.93 -11.93
CA ASP A 109 8.69 20.34 -11.52
C ASP A 109 8.12 20.60 -10.12
N GLY A 110 8.21 19.60 -9.22
CA GLY A 110 7.73 19.72 -7.85
C GLY A 110 6.21 19.73 -7.71
N ARG A 111 5.47 19.21 -8.69
CA ARG A 111 4.00 19.17 -8.68
C ARG A 111 3.42 18.21 -7.67
N THR A 112 4.16 17.21 -7.19
CA THR A 112 3.70 16.41 -6.06
C THR A 112 3.79 17.25 -4.79
N PRO A 113 2.65 17.53 -4.12
CA PRO A 113 2.63 18.35 -2.92
C PRO A 113 3.28 17.63 -1.74
N THR A 114 3.88 18.37 -0.83
CA THR A 114 4.33 17.85 0.46
C THR A 114 3.30 18.15 1.54
N GLY A 115 3.18 17.28 2.53
CA GLY A 115 2.23 17.43 3.62
C GLY A 115 1.74 16.11 4.19
N ARG A 116 0.67 16.20 4.98
CA ARG A 116 -0.06 15.05 5.50
C ARG A 116 -1.37 14.91 4.75
N PHE A 117 -1.60 13.74 4.24
CA PHE A 117 -2.79 13.36 3.47
C PHE A 117 -3.41 12.14 4.14
N SER A 118 -4.63 11.82 3.75
CA SER A 118 -5.27 10.54 4.05
C SER A 118 -5.82 9.94 2.77
N VAL A 119 -5.85 8.62 2.69
CA VAL A 119 -6.54 7.92 1.61
C VAL A 119 -8.03 8.22 1.71
N GLN A 120 -8.58 8.93 0.75
CA GLN A 120 -9.99 9.33 0.70
C GLN A 120 -10.83 8.34 -0.11
N GLU A 121 -10.23 7.79 -1.16
CA GLU A 121 -10.90 6.91 -2.10
C GLU A 121 -9.98 5.76 -2.50
N LYS A 122 -10.59 4.59 -2.72
CA LYS A 122 -9.92 3.39 -3.24
C LYS A 122 -10.75 2.85 -4.39
N LEU A 123 -10.16 2.74 -5.58
CA LEU A 123 -10.81 2.20 -6.77
C LEU A 123 -9.97 1.05 -7.34
N GLU A 124 -10.65 -0.02 -7.70
CA GLU A 124 -10.12 -1.09 -8.54
C GLU A 124 -10.59 -0.82 -9.97
N ASN A 125 -9.69 -0.99 -10.92
CA ASN A 125 -9.95 -0.80 -12.34
C ASN A 125 -10.60 0.56 -12.65
N PRO A 126 -9.93 1.70 -12.32
CA PRO A 126 -10.52 3.03 -12.43
C PRO A 126 -10.62 3.48 -13.89
N THR A 127 -11.69 4.15 -14.27
CA THR A 127 -11.75 4.95 -15.49
C THR A 127 -10.90 6.21 -15.34
N TRP A 128 -10.04 6.49 -16.31
CA TRP A 128 -9.22 7.70 -16.31
C TRP A 128 -9.87 8.85 -17.08
N TYR A 129 -10.05 9.97 -16.40
CA TYR A 129 -10.52 11.23 -16.99
C TYR A 129 -9.32 12.12 -17.27
N ASN A 130 -8.97 12.26 -18.56
CA ASN A 130 -7.83 13.09 -18.96
C ASN A 130 -8.11 14.57 -18.69
N PRO A 131 -7.26 15.28 -17.92
CA PRO A 131 -7.45 16.72 -17.69
C PRO A 131 -7.45 17.58 -18.97
N ASP A 132 -6.81 17.09 -20.04
CA ASP A 132 -6.78 17.79 -21.34
C ASP A 132 -7.97 17.39 -22.26
N GLY A 133 -8.91 16.61 -21.74
CA GLY A 133 -10.08 16.08 -22.45
C GLY A 133 -9.91 14.64 -22.90
N GLY A 134 -11.02 13.92 -22.89
CA GLY A 134 -11.09 12.49 -23.20
C GLY A 134 -11.20 11.61 -21.95
N VAL A 135 -11.62 10.39 -22.18
CA VAL A 135 -11.82 9.36 -21.18
C VAL A 135 -11.14 8.10 -21.69
N VAL A 136 -10.41 7.40 -20.82
CA VAL A 136 -9.91 6.06 -21.06
C VAL A 136 -10.64 5.15 -20.07
N GLU A 137 -11.37 4.19 -20.63
CA GLU A 137 -12.21 3.30 -19.84
C GLU A 137 -11.37 2.35 -18.97
N ALA A 138 -12.02 1.80 -17.97
CA ALA A 138 -11.52 0.66 -17.22
C ALA A 138 -11.19 -0.50 -18.20
N ASP A 139 -10.25 -1.36 -17.87
CA ASP A 139 -9.75 -2.48 -18.71
C ASP A 139 -9.07 -2.05 -20.03
N ASP A 140 -8.95 -0.76 -20.32
CA ASP A 140 -8.20 -0.31 -21.50
C ASP A 140 -6.69 -0.43 -21.22
N PRO A 141 -5.91 -1.17 -22.03
CA PRO A 141 -4.47 -1.32 -21.84
C PRO A 141 -3.68 0.00 -21.92
N GLU A 142 -4.28 1.06 -22.49
CA GLU A 142 -3.71 2.40 -22.52
C GLU A 142 -4.09 3.26 -21.30
N ASN A 143 -4.80 2.69 -20.32
CA ASN A 143 -5.17 3.42 -19.10
C ASN A 143 -3.93 3.70 -18.25
N PRO A 144 -3.52 4.98 -18.10
CA PRO A 144 -2.29 5.33 -17.40
C PRO A 144 -2.37 5.12 -15.88
N LEU A 145 -3.55 4.87 -15.31
CA LEU A 145 -3.73 4.64 -13.87
C LEU A 145 -3.44 3.19 -13.46
N GLY A 146 -3.47 2.25 -14.44
CA GLY A 146 -3.40 0.83 -14.14
C GLY A 146 -4.63 0.34 -13.36
N GLU A 147 -4.48 -0.78 -12.67
CA GLU A 147 -5.57 -1.51 -12.01
C GLU A 147 -6.02 -0.90 -10.66
N TYR A 148 -5.21 -0.04 -10.03
CA TYR A 148 -5.48 0.42 -8.67
C TYR A 148 -5.23 1.91 -8.50
N TRP A 149 -6.17 2.58 -7.83
CA TRP A 149 -6.12 3.98 -7.47
C TRP A 149 -6.37 4.18 -5.97
N LEU A 150 -5.51 4.97 -5.33
CA LEU A 150 -5.64 5.47 -3.97
C LEU A 150 -5.67 7.00 -4.03
N GLY A 151 -6.86 7.61 -3.95
CA GLY A 151 -7.03 9.06 -3.99
C GLY A 151 -6.63 9.71 -2.67
N LEU A 152 -5.81 10.76 -2.75
CA LEU A 152 -5.37 11.56 -1.59
C LEU A 152 -6.08 12.92 -1.49
N GLY A 153 -6.97 13.21 -2.42
CA GLY A 153 -7.62 14.51 -2.60
C GLY A 153 -6.90 15.42 -3.60
N ASP A 154 -7.55 16.51 -3.99
CA ASP A 154 -7.00 17.52 -4.90
C ASP A 154 -6.40 16.95 -6.20
N HIS A 155 -7.04 15.92 -6.75
CA HIS A 155 -6.60 15.17 -7.95
C HIS A 155 -5.21 14.53 -7.81
N ILE A 156 -4.72 14.35 -6.61
CA ILE A 156 -3.48 13.63 -6.30
C ILE A 156 -3.83 12.22 -5.83
N GLY A 157 -3.11 11.25 -6.33
CA GLY A 157 -3.29 9.85 -5.95
C GLY A 157 -2.00 9.05 -6.06
N ILE A 158 -2.13 7.81 -5.60
CA ILE A 158 -1.13 6.74 -5.74
C ILE A 158 -1.75 5.69 -6.65
N HIS A 159 -1.09 5.34 -7.76
CA HIS A 159 -1.65 4.42 -8.73
C HIS A 159 -0.56 3.64 -9.50
N GLY A 160 -0.96 2.68 -10.30
CA GLY A 160 -0.08 1.94 -11.21
C GLY A 160 0.47 2.80 -12.34
N THR A 161 1.18 2.21 -13.27
CA THR A 161 1.62 2.90 -14.48
C THR A 161 1.92 1.93 -15.61
N ILE A 162 1.47 2.25 -16.81
CA ILE A 162 1.88 1.57 -18.05
C ILE A 162 3.30 1.98 -18.49
N ASP A 163 3.86 3.05 -17.94
CA ASP A 163 5.23 3.52 -18.20
C ASP A 163 6.17 3.14 -17.06
N ALA A 164 6.72 1.93 -17.12
CA ALA A 164 7.72 1.46 -16.15
C ALA A 164 8.97 2.36 -16.07
N ALA A 165 9.28 3.14 -17.13
CA ALA A 165 10.41 4.06 -17.12
C ALA A 165 10.15 5.32 -16.27
N SER A 166 8.91 5.59 -15.88
CA SER A 166 8.54 6.68 -14.96
C SER A 166 8.97 6.41 -13.51
N ILE A 167 9.17 5.14 -13.14
CA ILE A 167 9.56 4.75 -11.78
C ILE A 167 10.98 5.22 -11.47
N GLY A 168 11.13 5.94 -10.35
CA GLY A 168 12.38 6.57 -9.92
C GLY A 168 12.66 7.90 -10.62
N ARG A 169 11.65 8.50 -11.26
CA ARG A 169 11.77 9.78 -11.96
C ARG A 169 10.65 10.74 -11.62
N ALA A 170 10.88 12.02 -11.87
CA ALA A 170 9.88 13.07 -11.81
C ALA A 170 9.27 13.24 -13.23
N ALA A 171 8.19 12.52 -13.51
CA ALA A 171 7.60 12.43 -14.84
C ALA A 171 6.08 12.68 -14.88
N SER A 172 5.38 12.54 -13.74
CA SER A 172 3.92 12.68 -13.68
C SER A 172 3.44 14.13 -13.60
N ARG A 173 2.11 14.31 -13.65
CA ARG A 173 1.46 15.61 -13.42
C ARG A 173 1.25 15.95 -11.95
N GLY A 174 1.67 15.05 -11.01
CA GLY A 174 1.54 15.28 -9.57
C GLY A 174 1.34 13.98 -8.78
N CYS A 175 0.74 12.95 -9.38
CA CYS A 175 0.50 11.66 -8.76
C CYS A 175 1.79 10.87 -8.49
N LEU A 176 1.67 9.88 -7.62
CA LEU A 176 2.71 8.92 -7.29
C LEU A 176 2.47 7.65 -8.10
N HIS A 177 3.46 7.25 -8.89
CA HIS A 177 3.38 6.05 -9.73
C HIS A 177 4.13 4.89 -9.09
N LEU A 178 3.54 3.70 -9.13
CA LEU A 178 4.18 2.44 -8.75
C LEU A 178 4.13 1.45 -9.92
N ALA A 179 4.99 0.45 -9.88
CA ALA A 179 4.84 -0.73 -10.72
C ALA A 179 3.55 -1.48 -10.34
N ASP A 180 2.96 -2.24 -11.27
CA ASP A 180 1.65 -2.87 -11.07
C ASP A 180 1.61 -3.84 -9.88
N GLU A 181 2.65 -4.64 -9.70
CA GLU A 181 2.77 -5.53 -8.54
C GLU A 181 2.87 -4.75 -7.22
N ASP A 182 3.60 -3.63 -7.23
CA ASP A 182 3.82 -2.80 -6.05
C ASP A 182 2.55 -2.04 -5.65
N ILE A 183 1.82 -1.47 -6.62
CA ILE A 183 0.55 -0.79 -6.30
C ILE A 183 -0.50 -1.76 -5.78
N GLN A 184 -0.57 -2.98 -6.32
CA GLN A 184 -1.48 -4.02 -5.81
C GLN A 184 -1.20 -4.31 -4.33
N GLU A 185 0.08 -4.41 -3.95
CA GLU A 185 0.44 -4.63 -2.55
C GLU A 185 0.11 -3.42 -1.67
N VAL A 186 0.45 -2.21 -2.08
CA VAL A 186 0.15 -0.97 -1.36
C VAL A 186 -1.36 -0.77 -1.21
N TYR A 187 -2.14 -1.03 -2.27
CA TYR A 187 -3.59 -0.99 -2.25
C TYR A 187 -4.18 -1.97 -1.22
N GLY A 188 -3.63 -3.18 -1.15
CA GLY A 188 -4.04 -4.18 -0.17
C GLY A 188 -3.67 -3.85 1.28
N LEU A 189 -2.67 -3.00 1.52
CA LEU A 189 -2.21 -2.60 2.85
C LEU A 189 -2.94 -1.36 3.38
N LEU A 190 -3.13 -0.33 2.54
CA LEU A 190 -3.74 0.94 2.96
C LEU A 190 -5.27 0.86 2.91
N SER A 191 -5.92 1.37 3.95
CA SER A 191 -7.38 1.55 4.04
C SER A 191 -7.77 2.99 3.73
N SER A 192 -9.06 3.24 3.44
CA SER A 192 -9.61 4.59 3.54
C SER A 192 -9.35 5.14 4.93
N GLY A 193 -8.84 6.37 5.04
CA GLY A 193 -8.38 6.98 6.27
C GLY A 193 -6.91 6.73 6.62
N SER A 194 -6.19 5.80 5.95
CA SER A 194 -4.74 5.62 6.15
C SER A 194 -3.97 6.92 5.93
N GLU A 195 -3.09 7.28 6.87
CA GLU A 195 -2.26 8.48 6.75
C GLU A 195 -1.16 8.27 5.70
N VAL A 196 -0.96 9.27 4.85
CA VAL A 196 0.13 9.34 3.88
C VAL A 196 0.90 10.65 4.08
N VAL A 197 2.14 10.56 4.52
CA VAL A 197 3.02 11.72 4.73
C VAL A 197 3.95 11.85 3.54
N ILE A 198 3.88 12.96 2.80
CA ILE A 198 4.75 13.26 1.67
C ILE A 198 5.75 14.32 2.07
N ARG A 199 7.05 14.01 1.93
CA ARG A 199 8.17 14.88 2.30
C ARG A 199 9.29 14.86 1.25
N ARG A 200 10.20 15.83 1.36
CA ARG A 200 11.47 15.90 0.62
C ARG A 200 12.63 15.50 1.51
#